data_c48e291e533c0fabcd8829ee08b0d175
#
_entry.id   c48e291e533c0fabcd8829ee08b0d175
#
_cell.length_a   1.000
_cell.length_b   1.000
_cell.length_c   1.000
_cell.angle_alpha   90.00
_cell.angle_beta   90.00
_cell.angle_gamma   90.00
#
_symmetry.space_group_name_H-M   'P 1'
#
loop_
_entity.id
_entity.type
_entity.pdbx_description
1 polymer ?
#
loop_
_entity_poly.entity_id
_entity_poly.type
_entity_poly.pdbx_seq_one_letter_code
_entity_poly.pdbx_strand_id
1 'polypeptide(L)'
;MSEDPEGISLGGSRQAEGLVVKWEALLVRAGCDRSVIAHAKAVTGLALSFTGNSVADRDLVLAGAMLHDIGRSMIHGIAHAQRGAEIARSYGLDPAIASIIERHIGAGLTADECSLGRLVPRDCIPETLEEKIVANADNLVHGTREACIQDTLAGAIRQKKRVRRRIYRLYLEMECFR
;
A
#
# COMPACT_ATOMS: atom_id res chain seq x y z
N MET A 1 -5.59 29.74 39.43
CA MET A 1 -6.14 29.66 38.08
C MET A 1 -5.28 28.61 37.35
N SER A 2 -5.77 27.40 37.34
CA SER A 2 -5.15 26.26 36.70
C SER A 2 -5.76 26.14 35.30
N GLU A 3 -4.94 26.31 34.26
CA GLU A 3 -5.33 26.04 32.88
C GLU A 3 -5.14 24.55 32.62
N ASP A 4 -6.23 23.86 32.30
CA ASP A 4 -6.23 22.47 31.86
C ASP A 4 -5.79 22.39 30.38
N PRO A 5 -4.77 21.59 30.03
CA PRO A 5 -4.42 21.33 28.65
C PRO A 5 -4.98 19.97 28.22
N GLU A 6 -6.25 19.86 27.91
CA GLU A 6 -6.80 18.68 27.24
C GLU A 6 -7.80 19.06 26.14
N GLY A 7 -7.27 19.21 24.94
CA GLY A 7 -8.00 19.23 23.67
C GLY A 7 -7.46 18.16 22.73
N ILE A 8 -7.33 16.89 23.19
CA ILE A 8 -6.95 15.77 22.28
C ILE A 8 -8.18 15.40 21.47
N SER A 9 -8.10 15.71 20.17
CA SER A 9 -9.10 15.43 19.13
C SER A 9 -9.47 13.94 19.05
N LEU A 10 -10.52 13.53 19.75
CA LEU A 10 -11.15 12.20 19.65
C LEU A 10 -11.91 11.98 18.32
N GLY A 11 -11.98 12.98 17.44
CA GLY A 11 -12.70 12.90 16.16
C GLY A 11 -11.98 12.08 15.11
N GLY A 12 -10.66 12.18 15.01
CA GLY A 12 -9.86 11.52 13.96
C GLY A 12 -9.78 10.00 14.09
N SER A 13 -9.82 9.45 15.32
CA SER A 13 -9.74 8.01 15.52
C SER A 13 -11.03 7.28 15.09
N ARG A 14 -12.20 7.80 15.40
CA ARG A 14 -13.49 7.21 15.03
C ARG A 14 -13.72 7.25 13.51
N GLN A 15 -13.30 8.30 12.83
CA GLN A 15 -13.40 8.41 11.38
C GLN A 15 -12.49 7.37 10.69
N ALA A 16 -11.25 7.24 11.12
CA ALA A 16 -10.32 6.24 10.60
C ALA A 16 -10.82 4.81 10.83
N GLU A 17 -11.37 4.49 12.01
CA GLU A 17 -11.99 3.19 12.28
C GLU A 17 -13.17 2.90 11.34
N GLY A 18 -14.03 3.88 11.09
CA GLY A 18 -15.15 3.76 10.15
C GLY A 18 -14.67 3.49 8.72
N LEU A 19 -13.58 4.13 8.28
CA LEU A 19 -12.99 3.88 6.96
C LEU A 19 -12.38 2.47 6.86
N VAL A 20 -11.69 2.00 7.89
CA VAL A 20 -11.15 0.63 7.92
C VAL A 20 -12.28 -0.40 7.77
N VAL A 21 -13.37 -0.25 8.52
CA VAL A 21 -14.54 -1.14 8.43
C VAL A 21 -15.16 -1.12 7.02
N LYS A 22 -15.28 0.07 6.42
CA LYS A 22 -15.79 0.24 5.05
C LYS A 22 -14.94 -0.55 4.03
N TRP A 23 -13.61 -0.38 4.09
CA TRP A 23 -12.71 -1.03 3.13
C TRP A 23 -12.56 -2.53 3.37
N GLU A 24 -12.61 -2.97 4.63
CA GLU A 24 -12.67 -4.39 4.97
C GLU A 24 -13.93 -5.06 4.38
N ALA A 25 -15.09 -4.43 4.54
CA ALA A 25 -16.33 -4.94 3.95
C ALA A 25 -16.23 -5.05 2.41
N LEU A 26 -15.50 -4.12 1.76
CA LEU A 26 -15.24 -4.19 0.32
C LEU A 26 -14.35 -5.38 -0.05
N LEU A 27 -13.26 -5.63 0.70
CA LEU A 27 -12.39 -6.79 0.50
C LEU A 27 -13.14 -8.11 0.66
N VAL A 28 -13.98 -8.22 1.70
CA VAL A 28 -14.86 -9.39 1.91
C VAL A 28 -15.81 -9.57 0.72
N ARG A 29 -16.45 -8.51 0.28
CA ARG A 29 -17.37 -8.53 -0.88
C ARG A 29 -16.65 -8.90 -2.19
N ALA A 30 -15.39 -8.49 -2.35
CA ALA A 30 -14.56 -8.87 -3.49
C ALA A 30 -14.11 -10.33 -3.45
N GLY A 31 -14.26 -11.03 -2.30
CA GLY A 31 -13.84 -12.42 -2.12
C GLY A 31 -12.39 -12.60 -1.66
N CYS A 32 -11.79 -11.59 -1.03
CA CYS A 32 -10.45 -11.72 -0.47
C CYS A 32 -10.43 -12.66 0.74
N ASP A 33 -9.39 -13.49 0.81
CA ASP A 33 -9.16 -14.37 1.95
C ASP A 33 -8.84 -13.58 3.24
N ARG A 34 -9.10 -14.20 4.39
CA ARG A 34 -8.81 -13.62 5.71
C ARG A 34 -7.32 -13.24 5.87
N SER A 35 -6.41 -14.00 5.27
CA SER A 35 -4.97 -13.71 5.30
C SER A 35 -4.63 -12.42 4.54
N VAL A 36 -5.26 -12.18 3.39
CA VAL A 36 -5.12 -10.94 2.61
C VAL A 36 -5.64 -9.75 3.41
N ILE A 37 -6.81 -9.90 4.04
CA ILE A 37 -7.39 -8.83 4.87
C ILE A 37 -6.51 -8.51 6.08
N ALA A 38 -5.97 -9.53 6.74
CA ALA A 38 -5.07 -9.36 7.88
C ALA A 38 -3.76 -8.65 7.47
N HIS A 39 -3.19 -9.03 6.30
CA HIS A 39 -2.04 -8.36 5.72
C HIS A 39 -2.34 -6.89 5.40
N ALA A 40 -3.44 -6.60 4.73
CA ALA A 40 -3.85 -5.25 4.39
C ALA A 40 -3.99 -4.35 5.64
N LYS A 41 -4.54 -4.87 6.73
CA LYS A 41 -4.60 -4.15 8.02
C LYS A 41 -3.21 -3.84 8.59
N ALA A 42 -2.29 -4.80 8.54
CA ALA A 42 -0.92 -4.60 9.02
C ALA A 42 -0.18 -3.56 8.16
N VAL A 43 -0.29 -3.65 6.83
CA VAL A 43 0.25 -2.65 5.90
C VAL A 43 -0.34 -1.27 6.18
N THR A 44 -1.66 -1.17 6.41
CA THR A 44 -2.32 0.10 6.73
C THR A 44 -1.77 0.71 8.03
N GLY A 45 -1.59 -0.09 9.08
CA GLY A 45 -1.00 0.38 10.34
C GLY A 45 0.37 1.01 10.13
N LEU A 46 1.25 0.33 9.38
CA LEU A 46 2.59 0.85 9.08
C LEU A 46 2.53 2.06 8.13
N ALA A 47 1.71 2.03 7.07
CA ALA A 47 1.58 3.13 6.12
C ALA A 47 1.15 4.43 6.80
N LEU A 48 0.20 4.35 7.74
CA LEU A 48 -0.27 5.52 8.47
C LEU A 48 0.79 6.15 9.39
N SER A 49 1.83 5.41 9.81
CA SER A 49 2.93 5.99 10.57
C SER A 49 3.78 6.98 9.77
N PHE A 50 3.79 6.88 8.44
CA PHE A 50 4.49 7.82 7.55
C PHE A 50 3.68 9.08 7.22
N THR A 51 2.41 9.16 7.64
CA THR A 51 1.57 10.34 7.33
C THR A 51 1.68 11.45 8.36
N GLY A 52 2.16 11.18 9.57
CA GLY A 52 2.20 12.14 10.67
C GLY A 52 3.06 13.38 10.41
N ASN A 53 4.20 13.19 9.73
CA ASN A 53 5.17 14.25 9.39
C ASN A 53 5.20 14.56 7.89
N SER A 54 4.15 14.23 7.15
CA SER A 54 4.10 14.41 5.70
C SER A 54 2.87 15.20 5.27
N VAL A 55 2.88 15.66 4.01
CA VAL A 55 1.75 16.33 3.35
C VAL A 55 0.81 15.32 2.66
N ALA A 56 1.02 14.02 2.87
CA ALA A 56 0.22 12.98 2.26
C ALA A 56 -1.24 13.02 2.75
N ASP A 57 -2.17 12.74 1.83
CA ASP A 57 -3.57 12.53 2.17
C ASP A 57 -3.72 11.21 2.96
N ARG A 58 -3.95 11.35 4.27
CA ARG A 58 -4.07 10.23 5.20
C ARG A 58 -5.21 9.26 4.84
N ASP A 59 -6.35 9.77 4.40
CA ASP A 59 -7.51 8.95 4.06
C ASP A 59 -7.26 8.19 2.75
N LEU A 60 -6.55 8.79 1.79
CA LEU A 60 -6.12 8.15 0.57
C LEU A 60 -5.08 7.06 0.84
N VAL A 61 -4.09 7.32 1.73
CA VAL A 61 -3.11 6.30 2.16
C VAL A 61 -3.83 5.12 2.83
N LEU A 62 -4.78 5.40 3.74
CA LEU A 62 -5.56 4.36 4.41
C LEU A 62 -6.34 3.51 3.39
N ALA A 63 -7.05 4.15 2.45
CA ALA A 63 -7.82 3.45 1.42
C ALA A 63 -6.92 2.61 0.52
N GLY A 64 -5.83 3.19 0.03
CA GLY A 64 -4.85 2.52 -0.81
C GLY A 64 -4.21 1.32 -0.12
N ALA A 65 -3.76 1.49 1.13
CA ALA A 65 -3.15 0.43 1.92
C ALA A 65 -4.13 -0.71 2.23
N MET A 66 -5.39 -0.39 2.58
CA MET A 66 -6.41 -1.43 2.78
C MET A 66 -6.72 -2.21 1.50
N LEU A 67 -6.65 -1.57 0.34
CA LEU A 67 -7.13 -2.16 -0.93
C LEU A 67 -6.00 -2.61 -1.87
N HIS A 68 -4.71 -2.39 -1.53
CA HIS A 68 -3.59 -2.66 -2.45
C HIS A 68 -3.63 -4.08 -3.01
N ASP A 69 -4.01 -5.04 -2.21
CA ASP A 69 -4.05 -6.48 -2.53
C ASP A 69 -5.45 -7.00 -2.96
N ILE A 70 -6.44 -6.12 -3.24
CA ILE A 70 -7.81 -6.55 -3.61
C ILE A 70 -7.82 -7.49 -4.82
N GLY A 71 -6.88 -7.38 -5.73
CA GLY A 71 -6.76 -8.26 -6.89
C GLY A 71 -6.44 -9.72 -6.56
N ARG A 72 -5.95 -10.01 -5.35
CA ARG A 72 -5.73 -11.38 -4.86
C ARG A 72 -7.01 -12.17 -4.67
N SER A 73 -8.16 -11.50 -4.69
CA SER A 73 -9.46 -12.17 -4.77
C SER A 73 -9.66 -12.97 -6.05
N MET A 74 -8.90 -12.66 -7.11
CA MET A 74 -9.03 -13.28 -8.42
C MET A 74 -7.76 -13.97 -8.90
N ILE A 75 -6.57 -13.44 -8.58
CA ILE A 75 -5.30 -13.94 -9.10
C ILE A 75 -4.17 -13.73 -8.11
N HIS A 76 -3.31 -14.74 -7.98
CA HIS A 76 -2.07 -14.68 -7.22
C HIS A 76 -0.88 -14.35 -8.15
N GLY A 77 0.21 -13.83 -7.58
CA GLY A 77 1.38 -13.40 -8.35
C GLY A 77 1.29 -11.91 -8.73
N ILE A 78 2.25 -11.40 -9.49
CA ILE A 78 2.42 -9.95 -9.76
C ILE A 78 1.26 -9.30 -10.52
N ALA A 79 0.41 -10.09 -11.20
CA ALA A 79 -0.74 -9.58 -11.94
C ALA A 79 -1.86 -9.04 -11.05
N HIS A 80 -1.86 -9.37 -9.72
CA HIS A 80 -2.91 -8.90 -8.81
C HIS A 80 -2.97 -7.37 -8.72
N ALA A 81 -1.85 -6.66 -8.89
CA ALA A 81 -1.84 -5.20 -8.84
C ALA A 81 -2.66 -4.57 -9.98
N GLN A 82 -2.39 -4.96 -11.23
CA GLN A 82 -3.17 -4.47 -12.37
C GLN A 82 -4.63 -4.92 -12.30
N ARG A 83 -4.87 -6.17 -11.89
CA ARG A 83 -6.22 -6.69 -11.73
C ARG A 83 -6.98 -5.99 -10.61
N GLY A 84 -6.31 -5.70 -9.49
CA GLY A 84 -6.87 -4.94 -8.37
C GLY A 84 -7.27 -3.52 -8.78
N ALA A 85 -6.45 -2.86 -9.60
CA ALA A 85 -6.79 -1.54 -10.14
C ALA A 85 -8.02 -1.58 -11.07
N GLU A 86 -8.18 -2.64 -11.87
CA GLU A 86 -9.39 -2.85 -12.68
C GLU A 86 -10.63 -3.05 -11.79
N ILE A 87 -10.52 -3.85 -10.71
CA ILE A 87 -11.59 -4.03 -9.73
C ILE A 87 -11.94 -2.70 -9.08
N ALA A 88 -10.96 -1.91 -8.63
CA ALA A 88 -11.20 -0.60 -8.02
C ALA A 88 -11.95 0.34 -8.98
N ARG A 89 -11.54 0.40 -10.23
CA ARG A 89 -12.23 1.19 -11.28
C ARG A 89 -13.66 0.69 -11.52
N SER A 90 -13.89 -0.62 -11.52
CA SER A 90 -15.23 -1.20 -11.71
C SER A 90 -16.18 -0.90 -10.55
N TYR A 91 -15.66 -0.71 -9.36
CA TYR A 91 -16.42 -0.25 -8.19
C TYR A 91 -16.61 1.26 -8.13
N GLY A 92 -16.10 2.02 -9.11
CA GLY A 92 -16.20 3.48 -9.15
C GLY A 92 -15.38 4.17 -8.04
N LEU A 93 -14.30 3.54 -7.58
CA LEU A 93 -13.40 4.14 -6.59
C LEU A 93 -12.59 5.27 -7.23
N ASP A 94 -12.08 6.18 -6.38
CA ASP A 94 -11.22 7.27 -6.81
C ASP A 94 -10.05 6.75 -7.66
N PRO A 95 -9.76 7.37 -8.82
CA PRO A 95 -8.61 7.00 -9.66
C PRO A 95 -7.28 6.95 -8.92
N ALA A 96 -7.08 7.78 -7.90
CA ALA A 96 -5.88 7.78 -7.08
C ALA A 96 -5.73 6.46 -6.29
N ILE A 97 -6.83 5.90 -5.78
CA ILE A 97 -6.83 4.57 -5.12
C ILE A 97 -6.43 3.48 -6.12
N ALA A 98 -6.98 3.53 -7.33
CA ALA A 98 -6.63 2.56 -8.38
C ALA A 98 -5.15 2.66 -8.78
N SER A 99 -4.57 3.87 -8.79
CA SER A 99 -3.14 4.09 -9.06
C SER A 99 -2.26 3.52 -7.96
N ILE A 100 -2.60 3.73 -6.70
CA ILE A 100 -1.90 3.12 -5.55
C ILE A 100 -1.90 1.59 -5.69
N ILE A 101 -3.05 0.99 -5.96
CA ILE A 101 -3.19 -0.46 -6.13
C ILE A 101 -2.32 -0.96 -7.29
N GLU A 102 -2.30 -0.25 -8.42
CA GLU A 102 -1.55 -0.67 -9.61
C GLU A 102 -0.03 -0.59 -9.42
N ARG A 103 0.45 0.35 -8.57
CA ARG A 103 1.87 0.71 -8.45
C ARG A 103 2.56 0.18 -7.19
N HIS A 104 1.87 -0.60 -6.33
CA HIS A 104 2.42 -1.01 -5.05
C HIS A 104 3.51 -2.10 -5.12
N ILE A 105 3.61 -2.90 -6.20
CA ILE A 105 4.53 -4.03 -6.28
C ILE A 105 6.00 -3.59 -6.12
N GLY A 106 6.60 -3.89 -4.99
CA GLY A 106 7.97 -3.54 -4.67
C GLY A 106 8.17 -2.01 -4.70
N ALA A 107 8.98 -1.49 -5.64
CA ALA A 107 9.07 -0.06 -5.93
C ALA A 107 8.60 0.23 -7.36
N GLY A 108 7.50 -0.44 -7.74
CA GLY A 108 6.88 -0.37 -9.05
C GLY A 108 7.55 -1.23 -10.12
N LEU A 109 6.86 -1.36 -11.25
CA LEU A 109 7.32 -2.08 -12.44
C LEU A 109 7.38 -1.11 -13.62
N THR A 110 8.44 -1.16 -14.41
CA THR A 110 8.51 -0.45 -15.69
C THR A 110 7.67 -1.18 -16.75
N ALA A 111 7.32 -0.51 -17.85
CA ALA A 111 6.61 -1.12 -18.98
C ALA A 111 7.33 -2.39 -19.50
N ASP A 112 8.67 -2.37 -19.59
CA ASP A 112 9.47 -3.54 -19.96
C ASP A 112 9.36 -4.67 -18.93
N GLU A 113 9.37 -4.34 -17.64
CA GLU A 113 9.22 -5.33 -16.55
C GLU A 113 7.80 -5.92 -16.56
N CYS A 114 6.79 -5.11 -16.85
CA CYS A 114 5.42 -5.58 -17.07
C CYS A 114 5.36 -6.55 -18.26
N SER A 115 5.94 -6.19 -19.41
CA SER A 115 5.99 -7.05 -20.60
C SER A 115 6.66 -8.38 -20.30
N LEU A 116 7.80 -8.38 -19.62
CA LEU A 116 8.52 -9.59 -19.21
C LEU A 116 7.70 -10.44 -18.23
N GLY A 117 6.89 -9.80 -17.38
CA GLY A 117 5.95 -10.44 -16.45
C GLY A 117 4.63 -10.88 -17.09
N ARG A 118 4.46 -10.73 -18.40
CA ARG A 118 3.20 -10.98 -19.13
C ARG A 118 2.01 -10.14 -18.61
N LEU A 119 2.30 -8.93 -18.17
CA LEU A 119 1.34 -7.92 -17.77
C LEU A 119 1.08 -6.93 -18.92
N VAL A 120 0.04 -6.12 -18.77
CA VAL A 120 -0.17 -4.99 -19.70
C VAL A 120 1.04 -4.04 -19.61
N PRO A 121 1.74 -3.76 -20.74
CA PRO A 121 2.96 -2.97 -20.75
C PRO A 121 2.66 -1.48 -20.46
N ARG A 122 2.85 -1.06 -19.23
CA ARG A 122 2.75 0.32 -18.78
C ARG A 122 3.67 0.57 -17.61
N ASP A 123 4.06 1.82 -17.39
CA ASP A 123 4.85 2.19 -16.21
C ASP A 123 3.95 2.24 -14.97
N CYS A 124 4.28 1.38 -14.01
CA CYS A 124 3.62 1.26 -12.72
C CYS A 124 4.60 1.63 -11.60
N ILE A 125 5.43 2.66 -11.81
CA ILE A 125 6.34 3.19 -10.79
C ILE A 125 5.56 4.14 -9.88
N PRO A 126 5.67 4.05 -8.55
CA PRO A 126 5.05 5.02 -7.63
C PRO A 126 5.55 6.46 -7.90
N GLU A 127 4.62 7.39 -8.09
CA GLU A 127 4.90 8.81 -8.40
C GLU A 127 4.51 9.72 -7.24
N THR A 128 3.27 9.57 -6.71
CA THR A 128 2.79 10.39 -5.60
C THR A 128 3.36 9.90 -4.26
N LEU A 129 3.27 10.74 -3.25
CA LEU A 129 3.75 10.38 -1.91
C LEU A 129 2.92 9.24 -1.31
N GLU A 130 1.61 9.23 -1.53
CA GLU A 130 0.70 8.18 -1.07
C GLU A 130 1.02 6.82 -1.72
N GLU A 131 1.28 6.80 -3.03
CA GLU A 131 1.71 5.61 -3.76
C GLU A 131 3.02 5.05 -3.19
N LYS A 132 3.99 5.93 -2.91
CA LYS A 132 5.29 5.58 -2.33
C LYS A 132 5.16 5.05 -0.90
N ILE A 133 4.34 5.70 -0.07
CA ILE A 133 4.07 5.27 1.31
C ILE A 133 3.50 3.85 1.30
N VAL A 134 2.46 3.59 0.50
CA VAL A 134 1.82 2.27 0.47
C VAL A 134 2.77 1.20 -0.06
N ALA A 135 3.47 1.46 -1.16
CA ALA A 135 4.45 0.52 -1.72
C ALA A 135 5.60 0.22 -0.73
N ASN A 136 6.08 1.23 0.00
CA ASN A 136 7.10 1.03 1.03
C ASN A 136 6.59 0.23 2.22
N ALA A 137 5.38 0.53 2.71
CA ALA A 137 4.78 -0.19 3.83
C ALA A 137 4.53 -1.67 3.48
N ASP A 138 4.04 -1.97 2.26
CA ASP A 138 3.87 -3.35 1.79
C ASP A 138 5.21 -4.10 1.74
N ASN A 139 6.27 -3.47 1.25
CA ASN A 139 7.62 -4.06 1.25
C ASN A 139 8.14 -4.42 2.64
N LEU A 140 7.70 -3.70 3.68
CA LEU A 140 8.15 -3.87 5.07
C LEU A 140 7.18 -4.70 5.92
N VAL A 141 6.14 -5.31 5.35
CA VAL A 141 5.22 -6.19 6.07
C VAL A 141 5.23 -7.58 5.45
N HIS A 142 5.71 -8.57 6.19
CA HIS A 142 5.70 -9.98 5.79
C HIS A 142 4.59 -10.73 6.53
N GLY A 143 3.55 -11.13 5.81
CA GLY A 143 2.32 -11.64 6.43
C GLY A 143 1.63 -10.52 7.23
N THR A 144 1.71 -10.56 8.55
CA THR A 144 1.15 -9.53 9.45
C THR A 144 2.21 -8.88 10.34
N ARG A 145 3.50 -9.13 10.08
CA ARG A 145 4.60 -8.63 10.90
C ARG A 145 5.43 -7.63 10.13
N GLU A 146 5.81 -6.55 10.79
CA GLU A 146 6.81 -5.63 10.28
C GLU A 146 8.16 -6.33 10.18
N ALA A 147 8.86 -6.14 9.07
CA ALA A 147 10.17 -6.69 8.76
C ALA A 147 11.16 -5.56 8.49
N CYS A 148 12.45 -5.83 8.67
CA CYS A 148 13.46 -4.84 8.30
C CYS A 148 13.72 -4.85 6.79
N ILE A 149 14.28 -3.76 6.27
CA ILE A 149 14.59 -3.64 4.83
C ILE A 149 15.57 -4.73 4.36
N GLN A 150 16.44 -5.21 5.24
CA GLN A 150 17.39 -6.28 4.93
C GLN A 150 16.66 -7.58 4.61
N ASP A 151 15.61 -7.92 5.34
CA ASP A 151 14.80 -9.12 5.10
C ASP A 151 14.06 -9.01 3.76
N THR A 152 13.50 -7.84 3.46
CA THR A 152 12.87 -7.55 2.17
C THR A 152 13.86 -7.70 1.01
N LEU A 153 15.07 -7.14 1.14
CA LEU A 153 16.09 -7.25 0.11
C LEU A 153 16.65 -8.68 -0.04
N ALA A 154 16.73 -9.44 1.06
CA ALA A 154 17.09 -10.85 1.05
C ALA A 154 16.02 -11.70 0.32
N GLY A 155 14.73 -11.44 0.59
CA GLY A 155 13.62 -12.06 -0.15
C GLY A 155 13.64 -11.75 -1.65
N ALA A 156 14.08 -10.54 -2.02
CA ALA A 156 14.22 -10.10 -3.40
C ALA A 156 15.55 -10.52 -4.06
N ILE A 157 16.34 -11.42 -3.47
CA ILE A 157 17.70 -11.73 -3.95
C ILE A 157 17.72 -12.26 -5.39
N ARG A 158 16.67 -12.96 -5.83
CA ARG A 158 16.53 -13.49 -7.20
C ARG A 158 16.11 -12.41 -8.22
N GLN A 159 15.71 -11.25 -7.77
CA GLN A 159 15.35 -10.14 -8.65
C GLN A 159 16.59 -9.43 -9.19
N LYS A 160 16.43 -8.73 -10.34
CA LYS A 160 17.52 -7.95 -10.93
C LYS A 160 18.02 -6.88 -9.95
N LYS A 161 19.33 -6.63 -9.94
CA LYS A 161 19.97 -5.62 -9.07
C LYS A 161 19.27 -4.25 -9.14
N ARG A 162 18.80 -3.83 -10.34
CA ARG A 162 18.08 -2.56 -10.53
C ARG A 162 16.79 -2.50 -9.72
N VAL A 163 16.02 -3.61 -9.62
CA VAL A 163 14.78 -3.68 -8.87
C VAL A 163 15.07 -3.54 -7.37
N ARG A 164 16.02 -4.30 -6.85
CA ARG A 164 16.44 -4.21 -5.43
C ARG A 164 16.94 -2.81 -5.06
N ARG A 165 17.71 -2.15 -5.96
CA ARG A 165 18.16 -0.77 -5.74
C ARG A 165 16.99 0.21 -5.70
N ARG A 166 15.95 0.01 -6.51
CA ARG A 166 14.74 0.84 -6.52
C ARG A 166 13.97 0.68 -5.21
N ILE A 167 13.79 -0.56 -4.72
CA ILE A 167 13.18 -0.83 -3.40
C ILE A 167 13.96 -0.13 -2.28
N TYR A 168 15.29 -0.27 -2.26
CA TYR A 168 16.10 0.35 -1.22
C TYR A 168 16.08 1.90 -1.26
N ARG A 169 16.04 2.49 -2.46
CA ARG A 169 15.90 3.94 -2.62
C ARG A 169 14.55 4.44 -2.12
N LEU A 170 13.47 3.72 -2.44
CA LEU A 170 12.15 4.04 -1.93
C LEU A 170 12.12 4.00 -0.40
N TYR A 171 12.69 2.95 0.20
CA TYR A 171 12.81 2.86 1.65
C TYR A 171 13.54 4.07 2.25
N LEU A 172 14.71 4.44 1.72
CA LEU A 172 15.47 5.59 2.22
C LEU A 172 14.69 6.92 2.08
N GLU A 173 13.94 7.09 0.99
CA GLU A 173 13.09 8.26 0.80
C GLU A 173 11.99 8.32 1.87
N MET A 174 11.37 7.19 2.18
CA MET A 174 10.27 7.13 3.15
C MET A 174 10.76 7.30 4.60
N GLU A 175 11.97 6.88 4.95
CA GLU A 175 12.53 7.12 6.29
C GLU A 175 12.61 8.61 6.66
N CYS A 176 12.56 9.53 5.69
CA CYS A 176 12.49 10.97 5.95
C CYS A 176 11.14 11.41 6.57
N PHE A 177 10.13 10.58 6.53
CA PHE A 177 8.77 10.87 7.03
C PHE A 177 8.40 10.03 8.27
N ARG A 178 9.29 9.20 8.75
CA ARG A 178 9.09 8.32 9.90
C ARG A 178 9.30 9.02 11.25
#